data_33d49422b4110d099dbd202c4eec6bc9
#
_entry.id   33d49422b4110d099dbd202c4eec6bc9
#
_cell.length_a   1.000
_cell.length_b   1.000
_cell.length_c   1.000
_cell.angle_alpha   90.00
_cell.angle_beta   90.00
_cell.angle_gamma   90.00
#
_symmetry.space_group_name_H-M   'P 1'
#
loop_
_entity.id
_entity.type
_entity.pdbx_description
1 polymer ?
#
loop_
_entity_poly.entity_id
_entity_poly.type
_entity_poly.pdbx_seq_one_letter_code
_entity_poly.pdbx_strand_id
1 'polypeptide(L)'
;IADELYRREGIALQSRWMPVLRLLHDRGPRTVGEIAEAIGQTHSAVSQLSKKLVQGGWLQPVATPDRRQRRLDVTPKTLAAIQQTKPLWHALREALEARCAAAGVDPLATLAALGDMPGQELAEAVLERSRALQADQVEIVPFAPELREHFHRLNVEWLQRYFHVEEIDERVLSNPETEILAGGGAIWFARAGGGIVGTCALMQVDPGVFELTKMAVDPAARGLGIGRKLIERAIAEFQLLGARELFLETNTKLAPAIRLYESVGFEHQPSVRPGTHYSRANVYMIWRRESEKAA
;
A
#
# COMPACT_ATOMS: atom_id res chain seq x y z
N ILE A 1 19.11 18.05 -18.17
CA ILE A 1 20.42 17.96 -18.87
C ILE A 1 20.21 18.17 -20.38
N ALA A 2 19.42 17.34 -21.10
CA ALA A 2 19.28 17.41 -22.56
C ALA A 2 18.82 18.79 -23.06
N ASP A 3 17.78 19.39 -22.47
CA ASP A 3 17.28 20.72 -22.87
C ASP A 3 18.32 21.82 -22.60
N GLU A 4 19.15 21.68 -21.56
CA GLU A 4 20.25 22.60 -21.28
C GLU A 4 21.37 22.48 -22.34
N LEU A 5 21.73 21.27 -22.73
CA LEU A 5 22.70 21.04 -23.81
C LEU A 5 22.18 21.61 -25.13
N TYR A 6 20.92 21.38 -25.49
CA TYR A 6 20.30 21.95 -26.68
C TYR A 6 20.34 23.48 -26.68
N ARG A 7 20.01 24.09 -25.54
CA ARG A 7 20.04 25.54 -25.39
C ARG A 7 21.45 26.12 -25.59
N ARG A 8 22.47 25.47 -25.00
CA ARG A 8 23.86 25.91 -25.15
C ARG A 8 24.38 25.83 -26.57
N GLU A 9 23.96 24.81 -27.31
CA GLU A 9 24.33 24.59 -28.69
C GLU A 9 23.42 25.31 -29.69
N GLY A 10 22.47 26.13 -29.21
CA GLY A 10 21.53 26.87 -30.08
C GLY A 10 20.52 26.00 -30.82
N ILE A 11 20.30 24.75 -30.33
CA ILE A 11 19.37 23.83 -30.95
C ILE A 11 17.98 24.10 -30.38
N ALA A 12 17.03 24.48 -31.22
CA ALA A 12 15.70 24.87 -30.82
C ALA A 12 14.73 23.65 -30.59
N LEU A 13 15.26 22.50 -30.15
CA LEU A 13 14.50 21.33 -29.79
C LEU A 13 14.25 21.26 -28.27
N GLN A 14 13.21 20.53 -27.90
CA GLN A 14 12.96 20.14 -26.51
C GLN A 14 13.06 18.62 -26.38
N SER A 15 13.72 18.14 -25.35
CA SER A 15 13.94 16.70 -25.13
C SER A 15 12.63 15.90 -25.10
N ARG A 16 11.57 16.48 -24.53
CA ARG A 16 10.24 15.88 -24.48
C ARG A 16 9.57 15.66 -25.85
N TRP A 17 10.06 16.28 -26.92
CA TRP A 17 9.57 16.08 -28.29
C TRP A 17 10.24 14.89 -28.97
N MET A 18 11.43 14.51 -28.50
CA MET A 18 12.28 13.51 -29.14
C MET A 18 11.60 12.14 -29.34
N PRO A 19 10.78 11.60 -28.41
CA PRO A 19 10.10 10.32 -28.65
C PRO A 19 9.25 10.35 -29.91
N VAL A 20 8.48 11.42 -30.13
CA VAL A 20 7.62 11.58 -31.31
C VAL A 20 8.47 11.82 -32.58
N LEU A 21 9.41 12.78 -32.50
CA LEU A 21 10.21 13.16 -33.66
C LEU A 21 11.10 12.00 -34.13
N ARG A 22 11.68 11.26 -33.20
CA ARG A 22 12.52 10.12 -33.49
C ARG A 22 11.74 8.94 -34.09
N LEU A 23 10.56 8.64 -33.51
CA LEU A 23 9.66 7.62 -34.06
C LEU A 23 9.35 7.88 -35.53
N LEU A 24 8.96 9.12 -35.86
CA LEU A 24 8.61 9.51 -37.22
C LEU A 24 9.83 9.56 -38.16
N HIS A 25 10.98 10.01 -37.67
CA HIS A 25 12.23 9.96 -38.40
C HIS A 25 12.66 8.53 -38.77
N ASP A 26 12.59 7.62 -37.79
CA ASP A 26 13.13 6.26 -37.94
C ASP A 26 12.13 5.30 -38.63
N ARG A 27 10.81 5.54 -38.47
CA ARG A 27 9.74 4.63 -38.93
C ARG A 27 8.78 5.25 -39.94
N GLY A 28 9.01 6.49 -40.34
CA GLY A 28 8.17 7.22 -41.32
C GLY A 28 6.80 7.69 -40.78
N PRO A 29 5.97 8.21 -41.67
CA PRO A 29 4.69 8.87 -41.32
C PRO A 29 3.73 7.98 -40.56
N ARG A 30 3.10 8.53 -39.48
CA ARG A 30 2.16 7.85 -38.60
C ARG A 30 0.94 8.72 -38.26
N THR A 31 -0.14 8.05 -37.91
CA THR A 31 -1.29 8.71 -37.28
C THR A 31 -1.01 9.04 -35.82
N VAL A 32 -1.79 9.95 -35.23
CA VAL A 32 -1.67 10.28 -33.79
C VAL A 32 -1.88 9.04 -32.91
N GLY A 33 -2.79 8.13 -33.29
CA GLY A 33 -3.04 6.89 -32.57
C GLY A 33 -1.83 5.94 -32.59
N GLU A 34 -1.27 5.69 -33.79
CA GLU A 34 -0.06 4.89 -33.97
C GLU A 34 1.15 5.46 -33.19
N ILE A 35 1.26 6.79 -33.13
CA ILE A 35 2.31 7.44 -32.34
C ILE A 35 2.08 7.20 -30.86
N ALA A 36 0.86 7.41 -30.38
CA ALA A 36 0.51 7.25 -28.95
C ALA A 36 0.81 5.84 -28.46
N GLU A 37 0.40 4.83 -29.23
CA GLU A 37 0.68 3.44 -28.95
C GLU A 37 2.19 3.14 -28.91
N ALA A 38 2.93 3.59 -29.92
CA ALA A 38 4.34 3.28 -30.07
C ALA A 38 5.23 3.92 -28.97
N ILE A 39 4.82 5.06 -28.39
CA ILE A 39 5.58 5.73 -27.33
C ILE A 39 4.96 5.57 -25.93
N GLY A 40 3.91 4.73 -25.78
CA GLY A 40 3.26 4.45 -24.50
C GLY A 40 2.56 5.67 -23.87
N GLN A 41 2.01 6.59 -24.69
CA GLN A 41 1.36 7.81 -24.24
C GLN A 41 -0.14 7.78 -24.56
N THR A 42 -0.94 8.63 -23.87
CA THR A 42 -2.36 8.75 -24.20
C THR A 42 -2.56 9.47 -25.52
N HIS A 43 -3.62 9.09 -26.27
CA HIS A 43 -4.00 9.75 -27.52
C HIS A 43 -4.18 11.27 -27.36
N SER A 44 -4.77 11.70 -26.24
CA SER A 44 -4.98 13.13 -25.94
C SER A 44 -3.66 13.89 -25.78
N ALA A 45 -2.69 13.34 -25.06
CA ALA A 45 -1.37 13.95 -24.85
C ALA A 45 -0.61 14.09 -26.16
N VAL A 46 -0.58 13.02 -26.97
CA VAL A 46 0.07 13.04 -28.30
C VAL A 46 -0.65 13.97 -29.26
N SER A 47 -1.97 14.03 -29.25
CA SER A 47 -2.74 14.97 -30.07
C SER A 47 -2.41 16.43 -29.77
N GLN A 48 -2.34 16.80 -28.48
CA GLN A 48 -1.97 18.16 -28.07
C GLN A 48 -0.53 18.50 -28.45
N LEU A 49 0.39 17.57 -28.22
CA LEU A 49 1.80 17.75 -28.59
C LEU A 49 1.96 17.90 -30.09
N SER A 50 1.33 17.02 -30.87
CA SER A 50 1.39 17.05 -32.33
C SER A 50 0.86 18.37 -32.92
N LYS A 51 -0.23 18.93 -32.37
CA LYS A 51 -0.73 20.26 -32.77
C LYS A 51 0.35 21.34 -32.57
N LYS A 52 0.99 21.36 -31.41
CA LYS A 52 2.09 22.31 -31.10
C LYS A 52 3.27 22.12 -32.06
N LEU A 53 3.65 20.88 -32.35
CA LEU A 53 4.74 20.57 -33.26
C LEU A 53 4.45 20.97 -34.71
N VAL A 54 3.21 20.78 -35.17
CA VAL A 54 2.76 21.26 -36.50
C VAL A 54 2.77 22.79 -36.55
N GLN A 55 2.22 23.47 -35.54
CA GLN A 55 2.25 24.94 -35.47
C GLN A 55 3.67 25.51 -35.44
N GLY A 56 4.60 24.82 -34.77
CA GLY A 56 6.02 25.18 -34.71
C GLY A 56 6.83 24.81 -35.95
N GLY A 57 6.22 24.18 -36.95
CA GLY A 57 6.88 23.74 -38.17
C GLY A 57 7.84 22.56 -38.00
N TRP A 58 7.64 21.78 -36.93
CA TRP A 58 8.42 20.56 -36.64
C TRP A 58 7.83 19.32 -37.30
N LEU A 59 6.50 19.26 -37.38
CA LEU A 59 5.76 18.21 -38.07
C LEU A 59 4.90 18.80 -39.19
N GLN A 60 4.63 17.98 -40.18
CA GLN A 60 3.74 18.33 -41.29
C GLN A 60 2.74 17.20 -41.55
N PRO A 61 1.49 17.53 -41.94
CA PRO A 61 0.56 16.53 -42.43
C PRO A 61 1.02 15.97 -43.78
N VAL A 62 0.88 14.67 -43.96
CA VAL A 62 1.21 13.98 -45.20
C VAL A 62 -0.08 13.48 -45.86
N ALA A 63 -0.18 13.66 -47.16
CA ALA A 63 -1.30 13.13 -47.94
C ALA A 63 -1.25 11.58 -47.93
N THR A 64 -2.40 10.97 -47.68
CA THR A 64 -2.56 9.51 -47.73
C THR A 64 -3.66 9.18 -48.75
N PRO A 65 -3.62 7.96 -49.34
CA PRO A 65 -4.68 7.50 -50.23
C PRO A 65 -6.08 7.52 -49.56
N ASP A 66 -6.12 7.19 -48.27
CA ASP A 66 -7.31 7.33 -47.42
C ASP A 66 -7.34 8.72 -46.77
N ARG A 67 -8.15 9.64 -47.36
CA ARG A 67 -8.32 11.01 -46.85
C ARG A 67 -8.88 11.11 -45.42
N ARG A 68 -9.37 10.02 -44.84
CA ARG A 68 -9.86 9.95 -43.45
C ARG A 68 -8.72 9.80 -42.46
N GLN A 69 -7.55 9.33 -42.90
CA GLN A 69 -6.39 9.14 -42.05
C GLN A 69 -5.41 10.31 -42.20
N ARG A 70 -5.27 11.10 -41.17
CA ARG A 70 -4.29 12.19 -41.11
C ARG A 70 -2.97 11.68 -40.53
N ARG A 71 -1.97 11.45 -41.38
CA ARG A 71 -0.63 11.09 -40.98
C ARG A 71 0.25 12.32 -40.82
N LEU A 72 1.19 12.23 -39.87
CA LEU A 72 2.19 13.27 -39.61
C LEU A 72 3.57 12.74 -39.94
N ASP A 73 4.41 13.63 -40.45
CA ASP A 73 5.81 13.34 -40.69
C ASP A 73 6.70 14.50 -40.26
N VAL A 74 7.99 14.23 -40.10
CA VAL A 74 8.99 15.25 -39.78
C VAL A 74 9.19 16.22 -40.97
N THR A 75 9.51 17.47 -40.63
CA THR A 75 9.85 18.48 -41.65
C THR A 75 11.36 18.49 -41.91
N PRO A 76 11.84 19.10 -43.02
CA PRO A 76 13.27 19.32 -43.24
C PRO A 76 13.95 20.07 -42.09
N LYS A 77 13.24 21.02 -41.44
CA LYS A 77 13.68 21.71 -40.23
C LYS A 77 14.00 20.72 -39.11
N THR A 78 13.12 19.76 -38.90
CA THR A 78 13.27 18.72 -37.86
C THR A 78 14.45 17.81 -38.18
N LEU A 79 14.59 17.40 -39.44
CA LEU A 79 15.70 16.56 -39.87
C LEU A 79 17.05 17.26 -39.61
N ALA A 80 17.19 18.55 -39.96
CA ALA A 80 18.39 19.32 -39.69
C ALA A 80 18.69 19.42 -38.18
N ALA A 81 17.65 19.69 -37.36
CA ALA A 81 17.82 19.78 -35.93
C ALA A 81 18.17 18.42 -35.28
N ILE A 82 17.60 17.30 -35.72
CA ILE A 82 18.01 15.96 -35.28
C ILE A 82 19.47 15.68 -35.62
N GLN A 83 19.92 16.06 -36.81
CA GLN A 83 21.34 15.90 -37.17
C GLN A 83 22.28 16.69 -36.24
N GLN A 84 21.90 17.91 -35.85
CA GLN A 84 22.65 18.72 -34.89
C GLN A 84 22.76 18.09 -33.50
N THR A 85 21.76 17.29 -33.09
CA THR A 85 21.77 16.61 -31.78
C THR A 85 22.68 15.37 -31.73
N LYS A 86 23.05 14.77 -32.88
CA LYS A 86 23.81 13.51 -32.94
C LYS A 86 25.14 13.56 -32.18
N PRO A 87 26.01 14.58 -32.36
CA PRO A 87 27.27 14.66 -31.60
C PRO A 87 27.04 14.74 -30.08
N LEU A 88 26.01 15.49 -29.64
CA LEU A 88 25.68 15.63 -28.23
C LEU A 88 25.23 14.30 -27.61
N TRP A 89 24.38 13.56 -28.34
CA TRP A 89 23.94 12.24 -27.88
C TRP A 89 25.06 11.23 -27.86
N HIS A 90 25.98 11.29 -28.80
CA HIS A 90 27.16 10.44 -28.80
C HIS A 90 28.07 10.73 -27.59
N ALA A 91 28.41 11.99 -27.36
CA ALA A 91 29.20 12.39 -26.20
C ALA A 91 28.52 12.08 -24.86
N LEU A 92 27.20 12.26 -24.76
CA LEU A 92 26.44 11.92 -23.56
C LEU A 92 26.49 10.41 -23.30
N ARG A 93 26.30 9.58 -24.34
CA ARG A 93 26.42 8.13 -24.22
C ARG A 93 27.80 7.72 -23.74
N GLU A 94 28.87 8.20 -24.36
CA GLU A 94 30.23 7.90 -23.94
C GLU A 94 30.51 8.30 -22.49
N ALA A 95 30.03 9.49 -22.07
CA ALA A 95 30.17 9.94 -20.68
C ALA A 95 29.43 9.05 -19.69
N LEU A 96 28.21 8.57 -20.06
CA LEU A 96 27.44 7.66 -19.24
C LEU A 96 28.07 6.26 -19.18
N GLU A 97 28.54 5.74 -20.32
CA GLU A 97 29.21 4.45 -20.38
C GLU A 97 30.49 4.45 -19.52
N ALA A 98 31.30 5.52 -19.60
CA ALA A 98 32.48 5.67 -18.78
C ALA A 98 32.14 5.72 -17.26
N ARG A 99 31.07 6.43 -16.88
CA ARG A 99 30.61 6.49 -15.48
C ARG A 99 30.10 5.15 -15.00
N CYS A 100 29.34 4.43 -15.81
CA CYS A 100 28.83 3.10 -15.50
C CYS A 100 29.98 2.10 -15.36
N ALA A 101 30.94 2.12 -16.26
CA ALA A 101 32.13 1.26 -16.18
C ALA A 101 32.95 1.53 -14.90
N ALA A 102 33.15 2.82 -14.54
CA ALA A 102 33.83 3.19 -13.31
C ALA A 102 33.08 2.74 -12.04
N ALA A 103 31.75 2.58 -12.11
CA ALA A 103 30.91 2.09 -11.04
C ALA A 103 30.71 0.56 -11.07
N GLY A 104 31.25 -0.16 -12.05
CA GLY A 104 31.04 -1.59 -12.23
C GLY A 104 29.61 -1.96 -12.63
N VAL A 105 28.85 -1.06 -13.27
CA VAL A 105 27.47 -1.25 -13.67
C VAL A 105 27.37 -1.39 -15.18
N ASP A 106 26.70 -2.43 -15.67
CA ASP A 106 26.27 -2.53 -17.07
C ASP A 106 24.87 -1.91 -17.22
N PRO A 107 24.75 -0.73 -17.87
CA PRO A 107 23.48 -0.03 -17.98
C PRO A 107 22.48 -0.78 -18.87
N LEU A 108 22.93 -1.52 -19.89
CA LEU A 108 22.05 -2.27 -20.79
C LEU A 108 21.49 -3.52 -20.10
N ALA A 109 22.34 -4.26 -19.40
CA ALA A 109 21.92 -5.42 -18.62
C ALA A 109 20.96 -4.99 -17.50
N THR A 110 21.25 -3.84 -16.83
CA THR A 110 20.36 -3.29 -15.79
C THR A 110 19.01 -2.88 -16.35
N LEU A 111 18.96 -2.21 -17.51
CA LEU A 111 17.72 -1.81 -18.16
C LEU A 111 16.93 -3.02 -18.67
N ALA A 112 17.61 -4.05 -19.19
CA ALA A 112 16.95 -5.29 -19.60
C ALA A 112 16.31 -5.97 -18.39
N ALA A 113 17.03 -6.13 -17.28
CA ALA A 113 16.50 -6.72 -16.06
C ALA A 113 15.28 -5.95 -15.49
N LEU A 114 15.29 -4.61 -15.60
CA LEU A 114 14.12 -3.79 -15.21
C LEU A 114 12.97 -3.88 -16.22
N GLY A 115 13.29 -4.02 -17.51
CA GLY A 115 12.28 -4.13 -18.58
C GLY A 115 11.55 -5.47 -18.59
N ASP A 116 12.20 -6.52 -18.14
CA ASP A 116 11.63 -7.88 -18.03
C ASP A 116 10.75 -8.04 -16.77
N MET A 117 10.79 -7.08 -15.84
CA MET A 117 9.96 -7.11 -14.65
C MET A 117 8.53 -6.66 -14.99
N PRO A 118 7.51 -7.51 -14.82
CA PRO A 118 6.13 -7.11 -15.01
C PRO A 118 5.79 -5.91 -14.10
N GLY A 119 5.22 -4.84 -14.66
CA GLY A 119 4.90 -3.63 -13.90
C GLY A 119 3.98 -3.89 -12.70
N GLN A 120 3.14 -4.91 -12.78
CA GLN A 120 2.30 -5.38 -11.69
C GLN A 120 3.13 -5.98 -10.55
N GLU A 121 4.12 -6.81 -10.86
CA GLU A 121 5.00 -7.43 -9.87
C GLU A 121 5.83 -6.38 -9.11
N LEU A 122 6.37 -5.39 -9.81
CA LEU A 122 7.05 -4.26 -9.18
C LEU A 122 6.11 -3.45 -8.28
N ALA A 123 4.89 -3.19 -8.74
CA ALA A 123 3.89 -2.47 -7.95
C ALA A 123 3.53 -3.23 -6.66
N GLU A 124 3.36 -4.54 -6.73
CA GLU A 124 3.09 -5.40 -5.57
C GLU A 124 4.26 -5.38 -4.58
N ALA A 125 5.51 -5.52 -5.07
CA ALA A 125 6.71 -5.45 -4.23
C ALA A 125 6.86 -4.08 -3.53
N VAL A 126 6.59 -2.98 -4.24
CA VAL A 126 6.61 -1.62 -3.67
C VAL A 126 5.53 -1.46 -2.61
N LEU A 127 4.31 -1.94 -2.85
CA LEU A 127 3.21 -1.87 -1.90
C LEU A 127 3.49 -2.71 -0.66
N GLU A 128 4.04 -3.91 -0.82
CA GLU A 128 4.45 -4.76 0.29
C GLU A 128 5.53 -4.09 1.14
N ARG A 129 6.57 -3.55 0.52
CA ARG A 129 7.64 -2.82 1.22
C ARG A 129 7.13 -1.58 1.93
N SER A 130 6.25 -0.82 1.30
CA SER A 130 5.61 0.35 1.89
C SER A 130 4.81 -0.03 3.16
N ARG A 131 4.03 -1.11 3.09
CA ARG A 131 3.29 -1.63 4.25
C ARG A 131 4.22 -2.09 5.37
N ALA A 132 5.31 -2.78 5.04
CA ALA A 132 6.29 -3.20 6.03
C ALA A 132 6.93 -2.00 6.75
N LEU A 133 7.34 -0.96 6.03
CA LEU A 133 7.88 0.27 6.60
C LEU A 133 6.88 1.00 7.50
N GLN A 134 5.60 1.01 7.13
CA GLN A 134 4.54 1.59 7.96
C GLN A 134 4.26 0.72 9.20
N ALA A 135 4.32 -0.60 9.08
CA ALA A 135 4.14 -1.52 10.19
C ALA A 135 5.22 -1.35 11.27
N ASP A 136 6.46 -1.07 10.89
CA ASP A 136 7.55 -0.80 11.83
C ASP A 136 7.31 0.47 12.67
N GLN A 137 6.47 1.40 12.20
CA GLN A 137 6.11 2.63 12.91
C GLN A 137 4.90 2.47 13.84
N VAL A 138 4.31 1.26 13.91
CA VAL A 138 3.19 0.99 14.83
C VAL A 138 3.70 0.77 16.24
N GLU A 139 3.37 1.67 17.14
CA GLU A 139 3.65 1.60 18.57
C GLU A 139 2.43 1.04 19.33
N ILE A 140 2.65 0.10 20.26
CA ILE A 140 1.60 -0.37 21.17
C ILE A 140 1.78 0.33 22.52
N VAL A 141 0.79 1.13 22.89
CA VAL A 141 0.79 1.91 24.13
C VAL A 141 -0.30 1.41 25.09
N PRO A 142 -0.06 1.42 26.41
CA PRO A 142 -1.07 1.06 27.41
C PRO A 142 -2.18 2.12 27.49
N PHE A 143 -3.26 1.75 28.17
CA PHE A 143 -4.32 2.70 28.53
C PHE A 143 -3.78 3.89 29.31
N ALA A 144 -4.28 5.07 28.90
CA ALA A 144 -4.16 6.31 29.65
C ALA A 144 -5.49 7.05 29.59
N PRO A 145 -5.86 7.84 30.62
CA PRO A 145 -7.20 8.48 30.70
C PRO A 145 -7.55 9.31 29.46
N GLU A 146 -6.57 9.97 28.86
CA GLU A 146 -6.72 10.76 27.64
C GLU A 146 -7.04 9.91 26.38
N LEU A 147 -6.81 8.60 26.43
CA LEU A 147 -7.11 7.67 25.34
C LEU A 147 -8.48 7.00 25.45
N ARG A 148 -9.22 7.26 26.53
CA ARG A 148 -10.53 6.65 26.82
C ARG A 148 -11.53 6.83 25.68
N GLU A 149 -11.62 8.02 25.11
CA GLU A 149 -12.53 8.31 24.00
C GLU A 149 -12.20 7.50 22.75
N HIS A 150 -10.91 7.20 22.51
CA HIS A 150 -10.49 6.35 21.42
C HIS A 150 -10.92 4.90 21.61
N PHE A 151 -10.91 4.39 22.86
CA PHE A 151 -11.40 3.05 23.18
C PHE A 151 -12.87 2.90 22.82
N HIS A 152 -13.71 3.84 23.28
CA HIS A 152 -15.12 3.86 22.98
C HIS A 152 -15.38 4.01 21.46
N ARG A 153 -14.82 5.05 20.85
CA ARG A 153 -15.03 5.36 19.42
C ARG A 153 -14.69 4.18 18.51
N LEU A 154 -13.48 3.63 18.62
CA LEU A 154 -13.03 2.56 17.74
C LEU A 154 -13.94 1.30 17.82
N ASN A 155 -14.36 0.94 19.02
CA ASN A 155 -15.22 -0.22 19.22
C ASN A 155 -16.64 0.05 18.75
N VAL A 156 -17.23 1.22 19.01
CA VAL A 156 -18.59 1.57 18.54
C VAL A 156 -18.62 1.64 17.01
N GLU A 157 -17.66 2.29 16.35
CA GLU A 157 -17.57 2.33 14.90
C GLU A 157 -17.45 0.92 14.30
N TRP A 158 -16.68 0.04 14.95
CA TRP A 158 -16.56 -1.35 14.55
C TRP A 158 -17.85 -2.13 14.71
N LEU A 159 -18.53 -2.02 15.88
CA LEU A 159 -19.80 -2.68 16.17
C LEU A 159 -20.88 -2.23 15.19
N GLN A 160 -21.05 -0.93 14.96
CA GLN A 160 -22.03 -0.39 14.03
C GLN A 160 -21.84 -0.87 12.58
N ARG A 161 -20.62 -1.22 12.20
CA ARG A 161 -20.31 -1.73 10.86
C ARG A 161 -20.72 -3.18 10.65
N TYR A 162 -20.61 -4.04 11.66
CA TYR A 162 -20.78 -5.48 11.53
C TYR A 162 -21.97 -6.03 12.32
N PHE A 163 -22.41 -5.32 13.35
CA PHE A 163 -23.43 -5.74 14.31
C PHE A 163 -24.23 -4.52 14.79
N HIS A 164 -24.79 -4.62 15.97
CA HIS A 164 -25.34 -3.51 16.76
C HIS A 164 -24.65 -3.45 18.11
N VAL A 165 -24.68 -2.28 18.72
CA VAL A 165 -24.14 -2.07 20.08
C VAL A 165 -25.16 -2.65 21.07
N GLU A 166 -24.75 -3.62 21.87
CA GLU A 166 -25.56 -4.19 22.95
C GLU A 166 -25.37 -3.36 24.24
N GLU A 167 -26.29 -3.43 25.18
CA GLU A 167 -26.22 -2.71 26.45
C GLU A 167 -24.93 -3.01 27.23
N ILE A 168 -24.50 -4.27 27.20
CA ILE A 168 -23.24 -4.71 27.82
C ILE A 168 -22.03 -4.05 27.15
N ASP A 169 -22.07 -3.82 25.82
CA ASP A 169 -20.99 -3.12 25.13
C ASP A 169 -20.90 -1.70 25.60
N GLU A 170 -22.02 -0.98 25.60
CA GLU A 170 -22.05 0.43 26.01
C GLU A 170 -21.55 0.60 27.44
N ARG A 171 -21.96 -0.28 28.36
CA ARG A 171 -21.49 -0.25 29.75
C ARG A 171 -19.97 -0.40 29.86
N VAL A 172 -19.40 -1.41 29.18
CA VAL A 172 -17.96 -1.67 29.24
C VAL A 172 -17.16 -0.58 28.54
N LEU A 173 -17.63 -0.11 27.37
CA LEU A 173 -16.91 0.90 26.59
C LEU A 173 -16.94 2.29 27.23
N SER A 174 -18.01 2.61 27.96
CA SER A 174 -18.15 3.87 28.69
C SER A 174 -17.41 3.89 30.02
N ASN A 175 -17.14 2.71 30.61
CA ASN A 175 -16.52 2.60 31.95
C ASN A 175 -15.34 1.62 31.98
N PRO A 176 -14.35 1.76 31.08
CA PRO A 176 -13.25 0.78 30.94
C PRO A 176 -12.40 0.64 32.20
N GLU A 177 -12.31 1.70 33.00
CA GLU A 177 -11.54 1.70 34.26
C GLU A 177 -12.16 0.74 35.29
N THR A 178 -13.47 0.77 35.45
CA THR A 178 -14.22 -0.06 36.39
C THR A 178 -14.46 -1.48 35.85
N GLU A 179 -14.83 -1.59 34.59
CA GLU A 179 -15.25 -2.85 34.00
C GLU A 179 -14.07 -3.75 33.58
N ILE A 180 -12.90 -3.17 33.29
CA ILE A 180 -11.74 -3.88 32.82
C ILE A 180 -10.54 -3.73 33.78
N LEU A 181 -10.09 -2.47 34.00
CA LEU A 181 -8.83 -2.22 34.70
C LEU A 181 -8.89 -2.56 36.19
N ALA A 182 -9.98 -2.17 36.88
CA ALA A 182 -10.14 -2.45 38.30
C ALA A 182 -10.21 -3.95 38.63
N GLY A 183 -10.61 -4.77 37.67
CA GLY A 183 -10.63 -6.23 37.78
C GLY A 183 -9.28 -6.90 37.49
N GLY A 184 -8.19 -6.16 37.30
CA GLY A 184 -6.89 -6.70 36.94
C GLY A 184 -6.70 -6.95 35.44
N GLY A 185 -7.60 -6.44 34.62
CA GLY A 185 -7.47 -6.45 33.17
C GLY A 185 -6.54 -5.33 32.65
N ALA A 186 -6.36 -5.28 31.34
CA ALA A 186 -5.52 -4.27 30.68
C ALA A 186 -6.10 -3.87 29.32
N ILE A 187 -5.77 -2.67 28.87
CA ILE A 187 -6.19 -2.14 27.57
C ILE A 187 -4.95 -1.58 26.88
N TRP A 188 -4.83 -1.85 25.59
CA TRP A 188 -3.78 -1.30 24.75
C TRP A 188 -4.35 -0.63 23.51
N PHE A 189 -3.57 0.32 23.02
CA PHE A 189 -3.84 1.03 21.77
C PHE A 189 -2.68 0.87 20.81
N ALA A 190 -3.00 0.85 19.53
CA ALA A 190 -2.02 0.96 18.45
C ALA A 190 -1.99 2.41 17.96
N ARG A 191 -0.81 3.03 18.03
CA ARG A 191 -0.53 4.36 17.50
C ARG A 191 0.22 4.22 16.19
N ALA A 192 -0.27 4.86 15.13
CA ALA A 192 0.37 4.92 13.82
C ALA A 192 -0.02 6.21 13.10
N GLY A 193 0.88 6.78 12.30
CA GLY A 193 0.60 8.00 11.53
C GLY A 193 0.16 9.20 12.38
N GLY A 194 0.60 9.26 13.65
CA GLY A 194 0.26 10.33 14.59
C GLY A 194 -1.12 10.20 15.26
N GLY A 195 -1.86 9.12 15.01
CA GLY A 195 -3.19 8.87 15.59
C GLY A 195 -3.34 7.51 16.27
N ILE A 196 -4.42 7.34 17.04
CA ILE A 196 -4.82 6.05 17.62
C ILE A 196 -5.71 5.34 16.60
N VAL A 197 -5.22 4.20 16.09
CA VAL A 197 -5.80 3.46 14.96
C VAL A 197 -6.26 2.04 15.32
N GLY A 198 -6.02 1.60 16.55
CA GLY A 198 -6.49 0.29 17.00
C GLY A 198 -6.49 0.19 18.52
N THR A 199 -7.23 -0.78 19.03
CA THR A 199 -7.31 -1.09 20.46
C THR A 199 -7.61 -2.57 20.67
N CYS A 200 -7.25 -3.09 21.83
CA CYS A 200 -7.73 -4.37 22.37
C CYS A 200 -7.73 -4.33 23.90
N ALA A 201 -8.49 -5.21 24.51
CA ALA A 201 -8.56 -5.37 25.95
C ALA A 201 -8.36 -6.83 26.35
N LEU A 202 -7.76 -7.01 27.52
CA LEU A 202 -7.67 -8.25 28.28
C LEU A 202 -8.51 -8.07 29.54
N MET A 203 -9.64 -8.77 29.65
CA MET A 203 -10.58 -8.64 30.76
C MET A 203 -10.56 -9.90 31.62
N GLN A 204 -10.33 -9.73 32.90
CA GLN A 204 -10.43 -10.84 33.84
C GLN A 204 -11.91 -11.15 34.12
N VAL A 205 -12.34 -12.38 33.83
CA VAL A 205 -13.73 -12.81 34.03
C VAL A 205 -13.88 -13.70 35.26
N ASP A 206 -12.80 -14.42 35.62
CA ASP A 206 -12.66 -15.24 36.82
C ASP A 206 -11.18 -15.22 37.27
N PRO A 207 -10.87 -15.59 38.51
CA PRO A 207 -9.45 -15.66 38.97
C PRO A 207 -8.58 -16.51 38.03
N GLY A 208 -7.64 -15.85 37.34
CA GLY A 208 -6.74 -16.47 36.38
C GLY A 208 -7.35 -16.83 35.02
N VAL A 209 -8.58 -16.41 34.73
CA VAL A 209 -9.26 -16.60 33.44
C VAL A 209 -9.49 -15.24 32.78
N PHE A 210 -8.97 -15.07 31.58
CA PHE A 210 -9.03 -13.81 30.85
C PHE A 210 -9.72 -13.94 29.50
N GLU A 211 -10.48 -12.93 29.12
CA GLU A 211 -11.04 -12.76 27.80
C GLU A 211 -10.24 -11.71 27.00
N LEU A 212 -9.74 -12.09 25.80
CA LEU A 212 -9.31 -11.13 24.80
C LEU A 212 -10.57 -10.54 24.13
N THR A 213 -10.83 -9.29 24.38
CA THR A 213 -12.10 -8.65 23.99
C THR A 213 -11.88 -7.22 23.48
N LYS A 214 -12.95 -6.55 23.04
CA LYS A 214 -12.96 -5.14 22.62
C LYS A 214 -11.84 -4.79 21.65
N MET A 215 -11.63 -5.67 20.66
CA MET A 215 -10.59 -5.50 19.66
C MET A 215 -11.14 -4.84 18.40
N ALA A 216 -10.61 -3.68 18.07
CA ALA A 216 -10.99 -2.91 16.89
C ALA A 216 -9.75 -2.28 16.23
N VAL A 217 -9.73 -2.28 14.90
CA VAL A 217 -8.70 -1.60 14.09
C VAL A 217 -9.39 -0.76 13.03
N ASP A 218 -8.97 0.50 12.92
CA ASP A 218 -9.45 1.43 11.90
C ASP A 218 -9.30 0.81 10.50
N PRO A 219 -10.34 0.81 9.68
CA PRO A 219 -10.28 0.28 8.32
C PRO A 219 -9.15 0.86 7.47
N ALA A 220 -8.85 2.14 7.63
CA ALA A 220 -7.78 2.82 6.90
C ALA A 220 -6.37 2.31 7.28
N ALA A 221 -6.21 1.74 8.47
CA ALA A 221 -4.95 1.21 8.98
C ALA A 221 -4.83 -0.32 8.85
N ARG A 222 -5.76 -0.98 8.15
CA ARG A 222 -5.70 -2.43 7.92
C ARG A 222 -4.52 -2.80 7.01
N GLY A 223 -4.03 -4.03 7.18
CA GLY A 223 -2.87 -4.52 6.42
C GLY A 223 -1.50 -4.13 7.00
N LEU A 224 -1.47 -3.30 8.05
CA LEU A 224 -0.24 -2.89 8.75
C LEU A 224 0.17 -3.83 9.90
N GLY A 225 -0.45 -5.01 10.03
CA GLY A 225 -0.14 -5.96 11.10
C GLY A 225 -0.62 -5.53 12.50
N ILE A 226 -1.38 -4.44 12.62
CA ILE A 226 -1.83 -3.86 13.90
C ILE A 226 -2.57 -4.87 14.76
N GLY A 227 -3.51 -5.62 14.17
CA GLY A 227 -4.27 -6.62 14.88
C GLY A 227 -3.38 -7.68 15.52
N ARG A 228 -2.38 -8.17 14.79
CA ARG A 228 -1.39 -9.13 15.30
C ARG A 228 -0.60 -8.55 16.47
N LYS A 229 -0.03 -7.35 16.34
CA LYS A 229 0.73 -6.69 17.41
C LYS A 229 -0.09 -6.49 18.69
N LEU A 230 -1.37 -6.12 18.56
CA LEU A 230 -2.29 -5.98 19.69
C LEU A 230 -2.53 -7.31 20.40
N ILE A 231 -2.82 -8.39 19.64
CA ILE A 231 -3.06 -9.72 20.20
C ILE A 231 -1.78 -10.26 20.86
N GLU A 232 -0.64 -10.15 20.20
CA GLU A 232 0.65 -10.59 20.74
C GLU A 232 1.01 -9.86 22.05
N ARG A 233 0.68 -8.54 22.14
CA ARG A 233 0.84 -7.78 23.38
C ARG A 233 -0.10 -8.31 24.49
N ALA A 234 -1.36 -8.61 24.16
CA ALA A 234 -2.29 -9.18 25.13
C ALA A 234 -1.88 -10.58 25.60
N ILE A 235 -1.41 -11.43 24.69
CA ILE A 235 -0.87 -12.76 25.03
C ILE A 235 0.36 -12.62 25.95
N ALA A 236 1.28 -11.71 25.64
CA ALA A 236 2.46 -11.47 26.48
C ALA A 236 2.08 -11.05 27.91
N GLU A 237 1.08 -10.16 28.05
CA GLU A 237 0.57 -9.77 29.36
C GLU A 237 -0.07 -10.94 30.11
N PHE A 238 -0.94 -11.70 29.44
CA PHE A 238 -1.54 -12.90 30.01
C PHE A 238 -0.49 -13.87 30.55
N GLN A 239 0.61 -14.07 29.80
CA GLN A 239 1.72 -14.92 30.24
C GLN A 239 2.46 -14.34 31.44
N LEU A 240 2.70 -13.03 31.49
CA LEU A 240 3.36 -12.34 32.62
C LEU A 240 2.52 -12.43 33.89
N LEU A 241 1.20 -12.39 33.78
CA LEU A 241 0.27 -12.57 34.90
C LEU A 241 0.24 -14.00 35.45
N GLY A 242 0.87 -14.96 34.76
CA GLY A 242 0.83 -16.37 35.15
C GLY A 242 -0.58 -16.97 35.17
N ALA A 243 -1.49 -16.36 34.37
CA ALA A 243 -2.89 -16.77 34.31
C ALA A 243 -3.03 -18.14 33.62
N ARG A 244 -4.12 -18.83 33.91
CA ARG A 244 -4.34 -20.23 33.50
C ARG A 244 -5.05 -20.40 32.17
N GLU A 245 -5.96 -19.46 31.81
CA GLU A 245 -6.76 -19.57 30.61
C GLU A 245 -6.96 -18.21 29.95
N LEU A 246 -6.71 -18.15 28.63
CA LEU A 246 -7.03 -17.04 27.76
C LEU A 246 -7.98 -17.51 26.68
N PHE A 247 -9.11 -16.84 26.56
CA PHE A 247 -10.10 -17.16 25.56
C PHE A 247 -10.59 -15.89 24.82
N LEU A 248 -11.33 -16.10 23.75
CA LEU A 248 -12.11 -15.07 23.08
C LEU A 248 -13.45 -15.62 22.57
N GLU A 249 -14.40 -14.72 22.41
CA GLU A 249 -15.66 -14.98 21.75
C GLU A 249 -15.77 -14.10 20.49
N THR A 250 -16.24 -14.69 19.39
CA THR A 250 -16.33 -13.98 18.10
C THR A 250 -17.49 -14.51 17.26
N ASN A 251 -17.55 -14.13 16.00
CA ASN A 251 -18.62 -14.53 15.09
C ASN A 251 -18.04 -15.04 13.76
N THR A 252 -18.67 -16.07 13.19
CA THR A 252 -18.32 -16.66 11.90
C THR A 252 -18.29 -15.65 10.74
N LYS A 253 -19.02 -14.53 10.83
CA LYS A 253 -18.98 -13.43 9.85
C LYS A 253 -17.62 -12.74 9.80
N LEU A 254 -16.77 -12.90 10.81
CA LEU A 254 -15.48 -12.25 10.95
C LEU A 254 -14.31 -13.16 10.52
N ALA A 255 -14.44 -13.85 9.40
CA ALA A 255 -13.45 -14.80 8.90
C ALA A 255 -11.99 -14.27 8.87
N PRO A 256 -11.68 -13.00 8.52
CA PRO A 256 -10.32 -12.47 8.63
C PRO A 256 -9.79 -12.42 10.07
N ALA A 257 -10.65 -12.10 11.06
CA ALA A 257 -10.27 -12.06 12.46
C ALA A 257 -10.02 -13.48 12.99
N ILE A 258 -10.87 -14.44 12.63
CA ILE A 258 -10.71 -15.84 13.01
C ILE A 258 -9.36 -16.39 12.54
N ARG A 259 -9.01 -16.19 11.25
CA ARG A 259 -7.70 -16.59 10.73
C ARG A 259 -6.52 -15.93 11.47
N LEU A 260 -6.70 -14.70 11.90
CA LEU A 260 -5.67 -14.01 12.69
C LEU A 260 -5.53 -14.66 14.07
N TYR A 261 -6.64 -14.96 14.75
CA TYR A 261 -6.63 -15.66 16.05
C TYR A 261 -5.99 -17.05 15.95
N GLU A 262 -6.36 -17.84 14.95
CA GLU A 262 -5.75 -19.15 14.67
C GLU A 262 -4.22 -19.03 14.48
N SER A 263 -3.78 -18.01 13.72
CA SER A 263 -2.36 -17.80 13.41
C SER A 263 -1.49 -17.42 14.61
N VAL A 264 -2.09 -17.03 15.74
CA VAL A 264 -1.40 -16.69 17.00
C VAL A 264 -1.67 -17.71 18.11
N GLY A 265 -2.32 -18.83 17.78
CA GLY A 265 -2.44 -19.97 18.69
C GLY A 265 -3.80 -20.14 19.38
N PHE A 266 -4.86 -19.43 18.95
CA PHE A 266 -6.21 -19.74 19.41
C PHE A 266 -6.78 -20.92 18.65
N GLU A 267 -7.48 -21.81 19.38
CA GLU A 267 -8.10 -23.03 18.87
C GLU A 267 -9.61 -23.00 19.10
N HIS A 268 -10.35 -23.40 18.08
CA HIS A 268 -11.80 -23.49 18.16
C HIS A 268 -12.27 -24.48 19.23
N GLN A 269 -13.30 -24.11 19.94
CA GLN A 269 -13.98 -25.02 20.85
C GLN A 269 -15.27 -25.53 20.18
N PRO A 270 -15.72 -26.77 20.54
CA PRO A 270 -16.84 -27.41 19.85
C PRO A 270 -18.21 -26.76 20.14
N SER A 271 -18.31 -25.90 21.15
CA SER A 271 -19.54 -25.18 21.52
C SER A 271 -19.23 -23.74 21.90
N VAL A 272 -20.26 -22.89 21.88
CA VAL A 272 -20.15 -21.54 22.47
C VAL A 272 -19.87 -21.63 23.97
N ARG A 273 -19.24 -20.60 24.53
CA ARG A 273 -18.94 -20.56 25.97
C ARG A 273 -20.21 -20.56 26.78
N PRO A 274 -20.33 -21.44 27.80
CA PRO A 274 -21.45 -21.38 28.74
C PRO A 274 -21.48 -20.03 29.47
N GLY A 275 -22.64 -19.36 29.47
CA GLY A 275 -22.81 -18.07 30.12
C GLY A 275 -22.26 -16.87 29.31
N THR A 276 -22.08 -17.01 28.00
CA THR A 276 -21.78 -15.87 27.13
C THR A 276 -22.75 -14.71 27.31
N HIS A 277 -22.25 -13.51 27.38
CA HIS A 277 -23.04 -12.29 27.53
C HIS A 277 -23.39 -11.63 26.19
N TYR A 278 -22.81 -12.10 25.08
CA TYR A 278 -22.97 -11.52 23.75
C TYR A 278 -23.89 -12.38 22.88
N SER A 279 -25.07 -11.87 22.56
CA SER A 279 -26.04 -12.58 21.73
C SER A 279 -25.50 -12.88 20.31
N ARG A 280 -24.57 -12.08 19.84
CA ARG A 280 -23.92 -12.20 18.53
C ARG A 280 -22.78 -13.22 18.49
N ALA A 281 -22.26 -13.68 19.62
CA ALA A 281 -21.14 -14.61 19.66
C ALA A 281 -21.61 -16.04 19.28
N ASN A 282 -20.94 -16.63 18.29
CA ASN A 282 -21.21 -18.02 17.87
C ASN A 282 -19.92 -18.82 17.65
N VAL A 283 -18.78 -18.24 17.97
CA VAL A 283 -17.45 -18.87 17.93
C VAL A 283 -16.78 -18.62 19.26
N TYR A 284 -16.28 -19.68 19.88
CA TYR A 284 -15.50 -19.66 21.11
C TYR A 284 -14.12 -20.26 20.81
N MET A 285 -13.04 -19.58 21.22
CA MET A 285 -11.67 -20.05 20.99
C MET A 285 -10.84 -19.87 22.26
N ILE A 286 -9.94 -20.83 22.53
CA ILE A 286 -9.01 -20.82 23.66
C ILE A 286 -7.59 -20.78 23.12
N TRP A 287 -6.75 -19.91 23.69
CA TRP A 287 -5.34 -19.83 23.35
C TRP A 287 -4.57 -20.97 23.97
N ARG A 288 -3.66 -21.62 23.19
CA ARG A 288 -2.79 -22.70 23.64
C ARG A 288 -1.33 -22.32 23.43
N ARG A 289 -0.51 -22.60 24.42
CA ARG A 289 0.96 -22.45 24.28
C ARG A 289 1.48 -23.46 23.27
N GLU A 290 2.52 -23.10 22.52
CA GLU A 290 3.16 -24.04 21.59
C GLU A 290 3.68 -25.31 22.28
N SER A 291 4.11 -25.22 23.53
CA SER A 291 4.54 -26.36 24.32
C SER A 291 3.41 -27.34 24.69
N GLU A 292 2.15 -26.91 24.65
CA GLU A 292 0.95 -27.73 24.95
C GLU A 292 0.37 -28.41 23.71
N LYS A 293 0.82 -28.02 22.50
CA LYS A 293 0.40 -28.62 21.23
C LYS A 293 1.11 -29.94 20.92
N ALA A 294 2.17 -30.28 21.65
CA ALA A 294 3.00 -31.47 21.44
C ALA A 294 2.74 -32.59 22.45
N ALA A 295 1.79 -32.44 23.35
CA ALA A 295 1.37 -33.41 24.33
C ALA A 295 -0.04 -33.95 24.01
#